data_31909543246d83b6ef5051f8e0fdcc87
#
_entry.id   31909543246d83b6ef5051f8e0fdcc87
#
_cell.length_a   1.000
_cell.length_b   1.000
_cell.length_c   1.000
_cell.angle_alpha   90.00
_cell.angle_beta   90.00
_cell.angle_gamma   90.00
#
_symmetry.space_group_name_H-M   'P 1'
#
loop_
_entity.id
_entity.type
_entity.pdbx_description
1 polymer ?
#
loop_
_entity_poly.entity_id
_entity_poly.type
_entity_poly.pdbx_seq_one_letter_code
_entity_poly.pdbx_strand_id
1 'polypeptide(L)'
;MCTVATWKDNGVAVVTSRNMDWHESMHAKLYVLPSGMTREGLGKAPNSLNWTSKYASIVTVCYDAAPADGFNEKGLSAHMLWLAESSYPADNPASKAISISYWAQYYLDNFATVADAVSHTKSSPFSVLSANIPGSEQKVTTHLALVDKSGDMAVFEFTDGKLHIWHS
;
A
#
# COMPACT_ATOMS: atom_id res chain seq x y z
N MET A 1 8.11 5.76 -14.91
CA MET A 1 6.89 4.92 -15.03
C MET A 1 7.10 3.64 -14.22
N CYS A 2 6.05 3.06 -13.63
CA CYS A 2 6.16 1.82 -12.86
C CYS A 2 5.30 0.73 -13.53
N THR A 3 5.69 -0.53 -13.37
CA THR A 3 4.94 -1.67 -13.90
C THR A 3 4.93 -2.80 -12.88
N VAL A 4 3.80 -3.46 -12.74
CA VAL A 4 3.66 -4.73 -12.01
C VAL A 4 3.13 -5.79 -12.96
N ALA A 5 3.69 -6.98 -12.92
CA ALA A 5 3.24 -8.13 -13.69
C ALA A 5 3.18 -9.38 -12.83
N THR A 6 2.12 -10.16 -12.98
CA THR A 6 1.93 -11.42 -12.25
C THR A 6 1.84 -12.57 -13.23
N TRP A 7 2.63 -13.62 -13.00
CA TRP A 7 2.62 -14.87 -13.74
C TRP A 7 2.16 -15.99 -12.81
N LYS A 8 0.95 -16.52 -13.05
CA LYS A 8 0.32 -17.55 -12.21
C LYS A 8 0.12 -18.90 -12.89
N ASP A 9 0.01 -18.91 -14.22
CA ASP A 9 -0.39 -20.10 -14.99
C ASP A 9 0.84 -20.96 -15.39
N ASN A 10 1.75 -21.19 -14.44
CA ASN A 10 2.98 -21.97 -14.68
C ASN A 10 3.03 -23.31 -13.94
N GLY A 11 2.02 -23.65 -13.14
CA GLY A 11 1.91 -24.91 -12.38
C GLY A 11 2.91 -25.06 -11.22
N VAL A 12 3.72 -24.04 -10.93
CA VAL A 12 4.78 -24.08 -9.90
C VAL A 12 4.56 -23.04 -8.80
N ALA A 13 4.37 -21.77 -9.18
CA ALA A 13 4.27 -20.67 -8.23
C ALA A 13 3.55 -19.45 -8.86
N VAL A 14 3.05 -18.59 -8.02
CA VAL A 14 2.67 -17.23 -8.41
C VAL A 14 3.92 -16.35 -8.28
N VAL A 15 4.33 -15.75 -9.38
CA VAL A 15 5.48 -14.86 -9.44
C VAL A 15 5.02 -13.46 -9.76
N THR A 16 5.25 -12.52 -8.86
CA THR A 16 4.99 -11.10 -9.11
C THR A 16 6.31 -10.37 -9.27
N SER A 17 6.41 -9.62 -10.35
CA SER A 17 7.58 -8.82 -10.72
C SER A 17 7.17 -7.36 -10.82
N ARG A 18 8.04 -6.47 -10.38
CA ARG A 18 7.80 -5.04 -10.39
C ARG A 18 9.05 -4.28 -10.80
N ASN A 19 8.92 -3.27 -11.65
CA ASN A 19 9.95 -2.24 -11.83
C ASN A 19 9.48 -0.88 -11.28
N MET A 20 10.46 -0.07 -10.88
CA MET A 20 10.26 1.29 -10.42
C MET A 20 11.22 2.20 -11.17
N ASP A 21 10.66 3.01 -12.08
CA ASP A 21 11.43 4.01 -12.81
C ASP A 21 11.26 5.36 -12.11
N TRP A 22 12.33 5.82 -11.49
CA TRP A 22 12.36 7.08 -10.77
C TRP A 22 13.58 7.89 -11.17
N HIS A 23 13.50 9.21 -11.13
CA HIS A 23 14.52 10.11 -11.66
C HIS A 23 15.74 10.28 -10.75
N GLU A 24 15.65 9.82 -9.49
CA GLU A 24 16.73 9.90 -8.51
C GLU A 24 16.81 8.63 -7.66
N SER A 25 17.88 8.49 -6.89
CA SER A 25 18.00 7.40 -5.92
C SER A 25 17.05 7.63 -4.75
N MET A 26 16.18 6.66 -4.47
CA MET A 26 15.30 6.66 -3.31
C MET A 26 15.95 6.03 -2.07
N HIS A 27 17.25 5.68 -2.13
CA HIS A 27 17.99 5.00 -1.06
C HIS A 27 17.23 3.79 -0.49
N ALA A 28 16.64 2.98 -1.38
CA ALA A 28 15.79 1.85 -1.01
C ALA A 28 16.52 0.84 -0.12
N LYS A 29 15.86 0.42 0.96
CA LYS A 29 16.36 -0.56 1.94
C LYS A 29 15.31 -1.64 2.20
N LEU A 30 15.78 -2.87 2.46
CA LEU A 30 14.91 -3.96 2.89
C LEU A 30 14.80 -3.98 4.41
N TYR A 31 13.57 -4.09 4.90
CA TYR A 31 13.25 -4.25 6.30
C TYR A 31 12.42 -5.51 6.52
N VAL A 32 12.73 -6.22 7.59
CA VAL A 32 11.89 -7.29 8.14
C VAL A 32 11.11 -6.70 9.30
N LEU A 33 9.78 -6.70 9.19
CA LEU A 33 8.88 -6.15 10.19
C LEU A 33 8.12 -7.31 10.85
N PRO A 34 8.30 -7.53 12.18
CA PRO A 34 7.59 -8.60 12.88
C PRO A 34 6.09 -8.30 13.01
N SER A 35 5.30 -9.33 13.25
CA SER A 35 3.92 -9.18 13.72
C SER A 35 3.88 -8.57 15.13
N GLY A 36 2.72 -8.04 15.54
CA GLY A 36 2.52 -7.43 16.87
C GLY A 36 2.99 -5.97 16.97
N MET A 37 3.41 -5.33 15.88
CA MET A 37 3.80 -3.92 15.88
C MET A 37 2.56 -3.01 15.88
N THR A 38 2.46 -2.11 16.84
CA THR A 38 1.42 -1.07 16.83
C THR A 38 1.76 0.03 15.82
N ARG A 39 0.76 0.45 15.04
CA ARG A 39 0.85 1.51 14.04
C ARG A 39 -0.13 2.62 14.34
N GLU A 40 0.29 3.84 14.10
CA GLU A 40 -0.52 5.05 14.18
C GLU A 40 -0.57 5.68 12.80
N GLY A 41 -1.68 5.47 12.06
CA GLY A 41 -1.78 5.83 10.64
C GLY A 41 -1.57 7.31 10.32
N LEU A 42 -1.96 8.20 11.24
CA LEU A 42 -1.71 9.64 11.19
C LEU A 42 -1.02 10.15 12.47
N GLY A 43 -0.24 9.30 13.12
CA GLY A 43 0.35 9.63 14.42
C GLY A 43 -0.74 9.94 15.45
N LYS A 44 -0.59 11.05 16.19
CA LYS A 44 -1.51 11.45 17.28
C LYS A 44 -2.78 12.17 16.82
N ALA A 45 -3.05 12.24 15.51
CA ALA A 45 -4.26 12.88 15.02
C ALA A 45 -5.53 12.12 15.53
N PRO A 46 -6.61 12.83 15.90
CA PRO A 46 -7.80 12.21 16.52
C PRO A 46 -8.53 11.25 15.58
N ASN A 47 -8.41 11.46 14.27
CA ASN A 47 -8.98 10.61 13.25
C ASN A 47 -8.00 9.53 12.74
N SER A 48 -6.82 9.38 13.37
CA SER A 48 -5.86 8.33 13.02
C SER A 48 -6.52 6.96 13.06
N LEU A 49 -6.36 6.18 11.99
CA LEU A 49 -6.64 4.76 12.01
C LEU A 49 -5.42 4.04 12.60
N ASN A 50 -5.60 3.40 13.74
CA ASN A 50 -4.54 2.70 14.44
C ASN A 50 -4.79 1.21 14.39
N TRP A 51 -3.72 0.41 14.29
CA TRP A 51 -3.81 -1.06 14.25
C TRP A 51 -2.57 -1.71 14.86
N THR A 52 -2.68 -3.00 15.11
CA THR A 52 -1.53 -3.85 15.45
C THR A 52 -1.35 -4.87 14.33
N SER A 53 -0.13 -5.00 13.80
CA SER A 53 0.16 -5.91 12.71
C SER A 53 -0.14 -7.36 13.09
N LYS A 54 -0.96 -8.04 12.28
CA LYS A 54 -1.27 -9.47 12.44
C LYS A 54 -0.17 -10.36 11.85
N TYR A 55 0.49 -9.88 10.80
CA TYR A 55 1.45 -10.64 10.04
C TYR A 55 2.80 -9.94 9.98
N ALA A 56 3.86 -10.75 9.97
CA ALA A 56 5.20 -10.27 9.65
C ALA A 56 5.31 -10.00 8.14
N SER A 57 6.17 -9.06 7.77
CA SER A 57 6.38 -8.69 6.37
C SER A 57 7.85 -8.37 6.08
N ILE A 58 8.23 -8.50 4.80
CA ILE A 58 9.47 -7.94 4.26
C ILE A 58 9.08 -6.84 3.30
N VAL A 59 9.64 -5.65 3.49
CA VAL A 59 9.27 -4.46 2.72
C VAL A 59 10.50 -3.72 2.21
N THR A 60 10.35 -3.12 1.03
CA THR A 60 11.30 -2.15 0.48
C THR A 60 10.84 -0.76 0.89
N VAL A 61 11.63 -0.11 1.75
CA VAL A 61 11.37 1.25 2.22
C VAL A 61 12.19 2.23 1.39
N CYS A 62 11.52 3.25 0.86
CA CYS A 62 12.13 4.35 0.11
C CYS A 62 12.25 5.61 0.97
N TYR A 63 13.33 6.38 0.78
CA TYR A 63 13.64 7.63 1.50
C TYR A 63 13.69 7.48 3.03
N ASP A 64 13.93 6.27 3.55
CA ASP A 64 13.77 5.94 4.99
C ASP A 64 12.39 6.35 5.56
N ALA A 65 11.37 6.49 4.72
CA ALA A 65 10.09 7.07 5.08
C ALA A 65 8.90 6.12 4.92
N ALA A 66 8.83 5.37 3.82
CA ALA A 66 7.64 4.60 3.49
C ALA A 66 7.93 3.30 2.74
N PRO A 67 7.24 2.20 3.06
CA PRO A 67 7.20 1.01 2.22
C PRO A 67 6.60 1.34 0.85
N ALA A 68 7.37 1.07 -0.21
CA ALA A 68 6.91 1.16 -1.59
C ALA A 68 6.48 -0.20 -2.14
N ASP A 69 7.08 -1.27 -1.62
CA ASP A 69 6.82 -2.66 -1.99
C ASP A 69 7.00 -3.58 -0.79
N GLY A 70 6.41 -4.75 -0.87
CA GLY A 70 6.65 -5.80 0.10
C GLY A 70 5.69 -6.97 -0.03
N PHE A 71 5.91 -7.96 0.82
CA PHE A 71 4.99 -9.09 0.98
C PHE A 71 4.99 -9.56 2.44
N ASN A 72 3.89 -10.15 2.86
CA ASN A 72 3.76 -10.71 4.19
C ASN A 72 3.92 -12.23 4.21
N GLU A 73 4.02 -12.80 5.40
CA GLU A 73 4.19 -14.25 5.63
C GLU A 73 3.02 -15.11 5.11
N LYS A 74 1.89 -14.52 4.73
CA LYS A 74 0.74 -15.22 4.15
C LYS A 74 0.79 -15.24 2.62
N GLY A 75 1.72 -14.49 2.01
CA GLY A 75 1.90 -14.42 0.57
C GLY A 75 1.05 -13.32 -0.10
N LEU A 76 0.54 -12.35 0.67
CA LEU A 76 0.00 -11.12 0.11
C LEU A 76 1.15 -10.17 -0.17
N SER A 77 1.22 -9.64 -1.38
CA SER A 77 2.15 -8.59 -1.78
C SER A 77 1.43 -7.27 -2.06
N ALA A 78 2.11 -6.15 -1.82
CA ALA A 78 1.60 -4.80 -1.99
C ALA A 78 2.64 -3.94 -2.70
N HIS A 79 2.20 -3.20 -3.71
CA HIS A 79 3.05 -2.43 -4.61
C HIS A 79 2.48 -1.03 -4.80
N MET A 80 3.24 0.00 -4.42
CA MET A 80 2.90 1.40 -4.67
C MET A 80 3.48 1.81 -6.02
N LEU A 81 2.64 2.19 -6.98
CA LEU A 81 3.04 2.59 -8.31
C LEU A 81 2.69 4.06 -8.56
N TRP A 82 3.61 4.80 -9.16
CA TRP A 82 3.37 6.20 -9.48
C TRP A 82 2.22 6.35 -10.49
N LEU A 83 1.26 7.21 -10.14
CA LEU A 83 0.14 7.60 -11.00
C LEU A 83 -0.11 9.10 -10.82
N ALA A 84 0.30 9.91 -11.80
CA ALA A 84 0.23 11.37 -11.71
C ALA A 84 -1.21 11.89 -11.55
N GLU A 85 -2.18 11.16 -12.07
CA GLU A 85 -3.60 11.47 -12.05
C GLU A 85 -4.26 11.18 -10.70
N SER A 86 -3.57 10.51 -9.76
CA SER A 86 -4.13 10.23 -8.44
C SER A 86 -4.49 11.53 -7.71
N SER A 87 -5.72 11.58 -7.23
CA SER A 87 -6.26 12.72 -6.49
C SER A 87 -6.92 12.22 -5.21
N TYR A 88 -6.28 12.45 -4.09
CA TYR A 88 -6.71 11.98 -2.77
C TYR A 88 -7.77 12.88 -2.15
N PRO A 89 -8.62 12.35 -1.24
CA PRO A 89 -9.58 13.17 -0.51
C PRO A 89 -8.88 14.20 0.38
N ALA A 90 -9.56 15.30 0.64
CA ALA A 90 -9.16 16.22 1.71
C ALA A 90 -9.29 15.53 3.06
N ASP A 91 -8.47 15.96 4.03
CA ASP A 91 -8.61 15.46 5.41
C ASP A 91 -10.00 15.81 5.97
N ASN A 92 -10.65 14.81 6.51
CA ASN A 92 -11.93 14.94 7.19
C ASN A 92 -11.82 14.34 8.60
N PRO A 93 -11.79 15.18 9.65
CA PRO A 93 -11.65 14.70 11.03
C PRO A 93 -12.76 13.74 11.48
N ALA A 94 -13.90 13.69 10.79
CA ALA A 94 -15.00 12.77 11.09
C ALA A 94 -14.77 11.36 10.51
N SER A 95 -13.78 11.19 9.62
CA SER A 95 -13.47 9.91 8.96
C SER A 95 -12.12 9.41 9.40
N LYS A 96 -11.99 8.10 9.66
CA LYS A 96 -10.68 7.48 9.92
C LYS A 96 -9.78 7.61 8.71
N ALA A 97 -8.49 7.87 8.95
CA ALA A 97 -7.53 8.09 7.88
C ALA A 97 -6.13 7.54 8.22
N ILE A 98 -5.37 7.26 7.16
CA ILE A 98 -3.94 6.92 7.24
C ILE A 98 -3.14 7.83 6.30
N SER A 99 -1.87 8.02 6.62
CA SER A 99 -0.92 8.58 5.66
C SER A 99 -0.69 7.59 4.51
N ILE A 100 -0.47 8.11 3.30
CA ILE A 100 -0.06 7.32 2.15
C ILE A 100 1.21 6.51 2.43
N SER A 101 2.07 6.97 3.33
CA SER A 101 3.27 6.25 3.78
C SER A 101 2.98 4.91 4.44
N TYR A 102 1.76 4.70 4.94
CA TYR A 102 1.32 3.45 5.55
C TYR A 102 0.38 2.64 4.67
N TRP A 103 0.04 3.10 3.47
CA TRP A 103 -1.01 2.48 2.67
C TRP A 103 -0.71 1.02 2.31
N ALA A 104 0.46 0.74 1.74
CA ALA A 104 0.90 -0.64 1.47
C ALA A 104 1.03 -1.45 2.78
N GLN A 105 1.64 -0.86 3.82
CA GLN A 105 1.87 -1.54 5.09
C GLN A 105 0.57 -1.93 5.79
N TYR A 106 -0.47 -1.11 5.70
CA TYR A 106 -1.77 -1.43 6.28
C TYR A 106 -2.32 -2.76 5.77
N TYR A 107 -2.25 -2.99 4.47
CA TYR A 107 -2.72 -4.24 3.88
C TYR A 107 -1.82 -5.42 4.22
N LEU A 108 -0.51 -5.25 4.18
CA LEU A 108 0.45 -6.30 4.56
C LEU A 108 0.29 -6.72 6.02
N ASP A 109 0.02 -5.77 6.92
CA ASP A 109 -0.16 -6.03 8.35
C ASP A 109 -1.46 -6.78 8.67
N ASN A 110 -2.52 -6.61 7.87
CA ASN A 110 -3.87 -7.01 8.27
C ASN A 110 -4.49 -8.15 7.48
N PHE A 111 -4.08 -8.40 6.22
CA PHE A 111 -4.77 -9.30 5.33
C PHE A 111 -3.86 -10.41 4.80
N ALA A 112 -4.47 -11.59 4.59
CA ALA A 112 -3.80 -12.75 3.99
C ALA A 112 -4.14 -12.91 2.50
N THR A 113 -5.26 -12.34 2.04
CA THR A 113 -5.78 -12.46 0.68
C THR A 113 -6.24 -11.12 0.12
N VAL A 114 -6.24 -11.00 -1.20
CA VAL A 114 -6.77 -9.83 -1.91
C VAL A 114 -8.28 -9.70 -1.67
N ALA A 115 -9.02 -10.80 -1.72
CA ALA A 115 -10.47 -10.81 -1.51
C ALA A 115 -10.86 -10.23 -0.14
N ASP A 116 -10.15 -10.62 0.95
CA ASP A 116 -10.39 -10.09 2.29
C ASP A 116 -10.06 -8.59 2.37
N ALA A 117 -8.95 -8.17 1.76
CA ALA A 117 -8.55 -6.77 1.71
C ALA A 117 -9.60 -5.90 1.00
N VAL A 118 -10.09 -6.35 -0.17
CA VAL A 118 -11.15 -5.67 -0.94
C VAL A 118 -12.46 -5.61 -0.17
N SER A 119 -12.90 -6.73 0.41
CA SER A 119 -14.13 -6.82 1.19
C SER A 119 -14.10 -5.87 2.40
N HIS A 120 -12.98 -5.88 3.14
CA HIS A 120 -12.81 -5.00 4.29
C HIS A 120 -12.84 -3.52 3.87
N THR A 121 -12.10 -3.13 2.83
CA THR A 121 -12.04 -1.74 2.38
C THR A 121 -13.40 -1.21 1.95
N LYS A 122 -14.23 -2.05 1.31
CA LYS A 122 -15.60 -1.70 0.94
C LYS A 122 -16.55 -1.56 2.14
N SER A 123 -16.39 -2.41 3.17
CA SER A 123 -17.26 -2.42 4.35
C SER A 123 -16.86 -1.43 5.44
N SER A 124 -15.58 -1.09 5.51
CA SER A 124 -14.99 -0.20 6.53
C SER A 124 -14.07 0.81 5.88
N PRO A 125 -14.61 1.76 5.10
CA PRO A 125 -13.80 2.70 4.33
C PRO A 125 -13.03 3.64 5.26
N PHE A 126 -11.81 3.96 4.85
CA PHE A 126 -10.97 4.98 5.46
C PHE A 126 -10.33 5.85 4.37
N SER A 127 -9.88 7.03 4.74
CA SER A 127 -9.19 7.94 3.83
C SER A 127 -7.70 7.67 3.83
N VAL A 128 -7.08 7.80 2.65
CA VAL A 128 -5.63 7.87 2.50
C VAL A 128 -5.27 9.32 2.20
N LEU A 129 -4.41 9.91 3.03
CA LEU A 129 -3.97 11.28 2.87
C LEU A 129 -2.59 11.31 2.22
N SER A 130 -2.46 12.07 1.14
CA SER A 130 -1.17 12.28 0.48
C SER A 130 -0.20 13.03 1.40
N ALA A 131 1.09 12.75 1.24
CA ALA A 131 2.19 13.42 1.93
C ALA A 131 3.18 13.96 0.89
N ASN A 132 4.08 14.83 1.30
CA ASN A 132 5.19 15.26 0.44
C ASN A 132 6.26 14.17 0.36
N ILE A 133 6.91 14.07 -0.80
CA ILE A 133 8.16 13.30 -0.93
C ILE A 133 9.19 13.95 0.00
N PRO A 134 9.93 13.17 0.81
CA PRO A 134 10.94 13.72 1.70
C PRO A 134 11.93 14.64 0.97
N GLY A 135 12.10 15.86 1.49
CA GLY A 135 12.98 16.86 0.87
C GLY A 135 12.39 17.60 -0.33
N SER A 136 11.11 17.42 -0.64
CA SER A 136 10.43 18.03 -1.80
C SER A 136 9.06 18.60 -1.42
N GLU A 137 8.60 19.60 -2.17
CA GLU A 137 7.22 20.08 -2.13
C GLU A 137 6.26 19.21 -2.96
N GLN A 138 6.79 18.25 -3.71
CA GLN A 138 6.01 17.36 -4.56
C GLN A 138 5.20 16.39 -3.70
N LYS A 139 3.90 16.29 -3.99
CA LYS A 139 3.02 15.30 -3.36
C LYS A 139 3.28 13.91 -3.93
N VAL A 140 3.19 12.91 -3.06
CA VAL A 140 3.14 11.52 -3.48
C VAL A 140 1.79 11.26 -4.16
N THR A 141 1.83 10.82 -5.42
CA THR A 141 0.66 10.39 -6.19
C THR A 141 0.89 8.99 -6.69
N THR A 142 0.20 8.02 -6.11
CA THR A 142 0.37 6.60 -6.44
C THR A 142 -0.98 5.90 -6.50
N HIS A 143 -1.01 4.73 -7.10
CA HIS A 143 -2.02 3.72 -6.86
C HIS A 143 -1.39 2.52 -6.16
N LEU A 144 -2.21 1.68 -5.55
CA LEU A 144 -1.76 0.48 -4.85
C LEU A 144 -2.25 -0.76 -5.61
N ALA A 145 -1.33 -1.66 -5.94
CA ALA A 145 -1.66 -3.00 -6.44
C ALA A 145 -1.42 -4.03 -5.32
N LEU A 146 -2.38 -4.93 -5.13
CA LEU A 146 -2.27 -6.10 -4.26
C LEU A 146 -2.31 -7.36 -5.11
N VAL A 147 -1.47 -8.34 -4.76
CA VAL A 147 -1.48 -9.68 -5.36
C VAL A 147 -1.29 -10.70 -4.25
N ASP A 148 -2.03 -11.80 -4.27
CA ASP A 148 -1.84 -12.88 -3.30
C ASP A 148 -1.32 -14.18 -3.94
N LYS A 149 -1.04 -15.16 -3.10
CA LYS A 149 -0.48 -16.46 -3.50
C LYS A 149 -1.36 -17.28 -4.44
N SER A 150 -2.64 -16.93 -4.60
CA SER A 150 -3.54 -17.57 -5.57
C SER A 150 -3.45 -16.92 -6.96
N GLY A 151 -2.79 -15.77 -7.07
CA GLY A 151 -2.75 -14.94 -8.25
C GLY A 151 -3.97 -14.03 -8.40
N ASP A 152 -4.81 -13.94 -7.35
CA ASP A 152 -5.84 -12.94 -7.25
C ASP A 152 -5.18 -11.55 -7.11
N MET A 153 -5.74 -10.54 -7.78
CA MET A 153 -5.17 -9.19 -7.77
C MET A 153 -6.24 -8.10 -7.75
N ALA A 154 -5.89 -6.99 -7.09
CA ALA A 154 -6.72 -5.80 -7.12
C ALA A 154 -5.86 -4.53 -7.19
N VAL A 155 -6.38 -3.50 -7.87
CA VAL A 155 -5.80 -2.17 -7.93
C VAL A 155 -6.72 -1.19 -7.22
N PHE A 156 -6.14 -0.37 -6.37
CA PHE A 156 -6.80 0.66 -5.57
C PHE A 156 -6.33 2.03 -6.06
N GLU A 157 -7.23 2.83 -6.59
CA GLU A 157 -6.93 4.13 -7.19
C GLU A 157 -7.80 5.24 -6.60
N PHE A 158 -7.20 6.37 -6.31
CA PHE A 158 -7.94 7.57 -5.93
C PHE A 158 -8.03 8.52 -7.13
N THR A 159 -9.27 8.77 -7.60
CA THR A 159 -9.57 9.73 -8.66
C THR A 159 -10.67 10.67 -8.16
N ASP A 160 -10.46 11.98 -8.29
CA ASP A 160 -11.39 13.01 -7.78
C ASP A 160 -11.77 12.83 -6.31
N GLY A 161 -10.79 12.42 -5.48
CA GLY A 161 -10.99 12.19 -4.05
C GLY A 161 -11.76 10.91 -3.71
N LYS A 162 -12.08 10.06 -4.68
CA LYS A 162 -12.84 8.82 -4.51
C LYS A 162 -11.97 7.61 -4.75
N LEU A 163 -12.13 6.59 -3.90
CA LEU A 163 -11.46 5.31 -4.08
C LEU A 163 -12.21 4.44 -5.10
N HIS A 164 -11.48 3.98 -6.09
CA HIS A 164 -11.90 2.95 -7.05
C HIS A 164 -11.10 1.68 -6.79
N ILE A 165 -11.77 0.53 -6.84
CA ILE A 165 -11.15 -0.79 -6.64
C ILE A 165 -11.47 -1.65 -7.86
N TRP A 166 -10.42 -1.99 -8.60
CA TRP A 166 -10.46 -2.90 -9.74
C TRP A 166 -9.97 -4.27 -9.26
N HIS A 167 -10.88 -5.24 -9.22
CA HIS A 167 -10.62 -6.59 -8.71
C HIS A 167 -10.86 -7.59 -9.83
N SER A 168 -9.84 -8.41 -10.16
CA SER A 168 -9.90 -9.40 -11.26
C SER A 168 -10.53 -10.70 -10.82
#